data_87fc407a4983cde8aa5378eda23f2e38
#
_entry.id   87fc407a4983cde8aa5378eda23f2e38
#
_cell.length_a   1.000
_cell.length_b   1.000
_cell.length_c   1.000
_cell.angle_alpha   90.00
_cell.angle_beta   90.00
_cell.angle_gamma   90.00
#
_symmetry.space_group_name_H-M   'P 1'
#
loop_
_entity.id
_entity.type
_entity.pdbx_description
1 polymer ?
#
loop_
_entity_poly.entity_id
_entity_poly.type
_entity_poly.pdbx_seq_one_letter_code
_entity_poly.pdbx_strand_id
1 'polypeptide(L)'
;MSVAGKARKVTTNTLQEMKRAGEQITMLPAYDYSLARLVDQGGVDVILVGDSASNVMAGNDTTVPITLDHMIYHAQCVCNAVDRALIVVDMPFGTYQGNSRQALDSAIRIMKESGAHSVKLEGGREVVESIERILTAGIPVMGHLGLTPQSIYKFGTYTVRAREDEEAKKLIEDAKMLEKAGCFAIVLEKIPAKLAKQV
;
A
#
# COMPACT_ATOMS: atom_id res chain seq x y z
N MET A 1 19.02 32.91 -14.12
CA MET A 1 18.24 32.09 -13.17
C MET A 1 17.94 30.77 -13.87
N SER A 2 18.58 29.67 -13.45
CA SER A 2 18.33 28.35 -14.00
C SER A 2 16.91 27.93 -13.59
N VAL A 3 16.04 27.71 -14.55
CA VAL A 3 14.76 27.04 -14.35
C VAL A 3 15.11 25.59 -14.02
N ALA A 4 15.23 25.25 -12.73
CA ALA A 4 15.30 23.88 -12.30
C ALA A 4 14.00 23.23 -12.77
N GLY A 5 14.08 22.36 -13.79
CA GLY A 5 12.93 21.62 -14.29
C GLY A 5 12.29 20.86 -13.13
N LYS A 6 10.97 20.99 -12.97
CA LYS A 6 10.20 20.21 -12.00
C LYS A 6 10.58 18.73 -12.19
N ALA A 7 11.02 18.07 -11.12
CA ALA A 7 11.34 16.66 -11.15
C ALA A 7 10.12 15.88 -11.73
N ARG A 8 10.39 14.94 -12.66
CA ARG A 8 9.31 14.11 -13.26
C ARG A 8 8.63 13.31 -12.15
N LYS A 9 7.33 13.44 -12.00
CA LYS A 9 6.55 12.68 -11.03
C LYS A 9 6.60 11.19 -11.32
N VAL A 10 6.73 10.40 -10.26
CA VAL A 10 6.62 8.94 -10.33
C VAL A 10 5.14 8.57 -10.39
N THR A 11 4.78 7.72 -11.32
CA THR A 11 3.43 7.19 -11.52
C THR A 11 3.46 5.67 -11.52
N THR A 12 2.31 5.00 -11.48
CA THR A 12 2.23 3.55 -11.63
C THR A 12 2.87 3.06 -12.94
N ASN A 13 2.75 3.84 -14.03
CA ASN A 13 3.40 3.54 -15.29
C ASN A 13 4.94 3.65 -15.18
N THR A 14 5.45 4.66 -14.47
CA THR A 14 6.89 4.79 -14.21
C THR A 14 7.44 3.55 -13.49
N LEU A 15 6.71 3.04 -12.48
CA LEU A 15 7.13 1.82 -11.77
C LEU A 15 7.15 0.59 -12.68
N GLN A 16 6.20 0.48 -13.61
CA GLN A 16 6.21 -0.60 -14.60
C GLN A 16 7.37 -0.48 -15.59
N GLU A 17 7.72 0.74 -16.01
CA GLU A 17 8.90 1.01 -16.85
C GLU A 17 10.19 0.60 -16.13
N MET A 18 10.36 0.99 -14.86
CA MET A 18 11.50 0.60 -14.01
C MET A 18 11.61 -0.94 -13.89
N LYS A 19 10.49 -1.62 -13.60
CA LYS A 19 10.46 -3.09 -13.53
C LYS A 19 10.93 -3.73 -14.85
N ARG A 20 10.46 -3.24 -15.99
CA ARG A 20 10.87 -3.75 -17.31
C ARG A 20 12.35 -3.50 -17.61
N ALA A 21 12.89 -2.38 -17.10
CA ALA A 21 14.31 -2.03 -17.21
C ALA A 21 15.20 -2.81 -16.21
N GLY A 22 14.62 -3.56 -15.28
CA GLY A 22 15.36 -4.24 -14.21
C GLY A 22 15.86 -3.29 -13.11
N GLU A 23 15.31 -2.08 -13.03
CA GLU A 23 15.63 -1.10 -12.00
C GLU A 23 14.89 -1.41 -10.71
N GLN A 24 15.59 -1.25 -9.58
CA GLN A 24 14.99 -1.42 -8.26
C GLN A 24 14.11 -0.22 -7.92
N ILE A 25 12.92 -0.49 -7.39
CA ILE A 25 11.98 0.51 -6.92
C ILE A 25 12.16 0.66 -5.40
N THR A 26 12.35 1.89 -4.94
CA THR A 26 12.49 2.20 -3.52
C THR A 26 11.15 2.67 -2.93
N MET A 27 10.78 2.10 -1.77
CA MET A 27 9.58 2.51 -1.04
C MET A 27 9.89 2.68 0.44
N LEU A 28 9.51 3.83 1.02
CA LEU A 28 9.64 4.12 2.45
C LEU A 28 8.32 4.64 3.03
N PRO A 29 8.02 4.33 4.31
CA PRO A 29 6.87 4.91 4.99
C PRO A 29 7.15 6.36 5.44
N ALA A 30 6.10 7.19 5.42
CA ALA A 30 6.10 8.51 6.07
C ALA A 30 4.67 8.87 6.50
N TYR A 31 4.54 9.65 7.58
CA TYR A 31 3.25 9.93 8.21
C TYR A 31 2.99 11.42 8.45
N ASP A 32 3.99 12.26 8.26
CA ASP A 32 3.92 13.70 8.49
C ASP A 32 4.63 14.48 7.38
N TYR A 33 4.40 15.79 7.35
CA TYR A 33 4.96 16.69 6.36
C TYR A 33 6.49 16.72 6.36
N SER A 34 7.11 16.79 7.54
CA SER A 34 8.55 17.02 7.64
C SER A 34 9.35 15.82 7.17
N LEU A 35 8.95 14.61 7.64
CA LEU A 35 9.60 13.37 7.24
C LEU A 35 9.34 13.06 5.75
N ALA A 36 8.10 13.22 5.28
CA ALA A 36 7.77 12.97 3.88
C ALA A 36 8.58 13.86 2.92
N ARG A 37 8.79 15.12 3.26
CA ARG A 37 9.63 16.04 2.48
C ARG A 37 11.08 15.57 2.39
N LEU A 38 11.67 15.11 3.51
CA LEU A 38 13.03 14.59 3.53
C LEU A 38 13.17 13.31 2.70
N VAL A 39 12.18 12.40 2.81
CA VAL A 39 12.15 11.15 2.05
C VAL A 39 12.03 11.42 0.55
N ASP A 40 11.14 12.34 0.14
CA ASP A 40 10.98 12.72 -1.27
C ASP A 40 12.25 13.36 -1.85
N GLN A 41 12.90 14.27 -1.08
CA GLN A 41 14.18 14.88 -1.44
C GLN A 41 15.32 13.85 -1.53
N GLY A 42 15.24 12.77 -0.76
CA GLY A 42 16.14 11.62 -0.84
C GLY A 42 15.99 10.79 -2.13
N GLY A 43 14.99 11.08 -2.96
CA GLY A 43 14.80 10.45 -4.25
C GLY A 43 14.08 9.10 -4.21
N VAL A 44 13.35 8.80 -3.14
CA VAL A 44 12.53 7.57 -3.00
C VAL A 44 11.40 7.57 -4.03
N ASP A 45 11.14 6.43 -4.66
CA ASP A 45 10.16 6.34 -5.74
C ASP A 45 8.72 6.29 -5.25
N VAL A 46 8.50 5.64 -4.11
CA VAL A 46 7.17 5.45 -3.51
C VAL A 46 7.21 5.83 -2.03
N ILE A 47 6.23 6.60 -1.58
CA ILE A 47 6.01 6.86 -0.16
C ILE A 47 4.71 6.19 0.26
N LEU A 48 4.80 5.35 1.31
CA LEU A 48 3.66 4.68 1.91
C LEU A 48 3.17 5.45 3.13
N VAL A 49 1.91 5.86 3.11
CA VAL A 49 1.20 6.27 4.32
C VAL A 49 0.56 5.01 4.90
N GLY A 50 1.32 4.34 5.77
CA GLY A 50 0.93 3.04 6.34
C GLY A 50 -0.04 3.18 7.52
N ASP A 51 -0.93 2.20 7.69
CA ASP A 51 -1.75 2.09 8.90
C ASP A 51 -0.92 1.79 10.17
N SER A 52 0.36 1.44 10.00
CA SER A 52 1.36 1.45 11.06
C SER A 52 1.53 2.81 11.76
N ALA A 53 0.96 3.89 11.22
CA ALA A 53 0.76 5.15 11.97
C ALA A 53 0.04 4.92 13.30
N SER A 54 -0.84 3.92 13.38
CA SER A 54 -1.45 3.47 14.64
C SER A 54 -0.42 3.18 15.73
N ASN A 55 0.66 2.47 15.36
CA ASN A 55 1.73 2.10 16.28
C ASN A 55 2.70 3.27 16.53
N VAL A 56 3.26 3.83 15.45
CA VAL A 56 4.42 4.73 15.54
C VAL A 56 4.06 6.18 15.81
N MET A 57 2.82 6.59 15.53
CA MET A 57 2.34 7.95 15.77
C MET A 57 1.38 8.02 16.97
N ALA A 58 0.47 7.03 17.10
CA ALA A 58 -0.54 7.02 18.17
C ALA A 58 -0.18 6.12 19.36
N GLY A 59 0.87 5.27 19.25
CA GLY A 59 1.34 4.41 20.34
C GLY A 59 0.45 3.19 20.62
N ASN A 60 -0.41 2.80 19.69
CA ASN A 60 -1.23 1.60 19.83
C ASN A 60 -0.41 0.33 19.61
N ASP A 61 -0.83 -0.79 20.20
CA ASP A 61 -0.15 -2.09 20.06
C ASP A 61 -0.30 -2.71 18.68
N THR A 62 -1.35 -2.34 17.92
CA THR A 62 -1.67 -2.90 16.59
C THR A 62 -2.10 -1.80 15.62
N THR A 63 -2.18 -2.15 14.33
CA THR A 63 -2.68 -1.23 13.29
C THR A 63 -4.22 -1.11 13.30
N VAL A 64 -4.94 -2.02 13.97
CA VAL A 64 -6.40 -2.14 13.95
C VAL A 64 -7.15 -0.89 14.43
N PRO A 65 -6.71 -0.14 15.46
CA PRO A 65 -7.48 0.99 15.97
C PRO A 65 -7.51 2.25 15.09
N ILE A 66 -6.58 2.38 14.11
CA ILE A 66 -6.52 3.60 13.30
C ILE A 66 -7.77 3.76 12.44
N THR A 67 -8.32 4.96 12.41
CA THR A 67 -9.54 5.27 11.65
C THR A 67 -9.23 5.75 10.23
N LEU A 68 -10.24 5.72 9.37
CA LEU A 68 -10.14 6.29 8.02
C LEU A 68 -9.79 7.79 8.06
N ASP A 69 -10.36 8.54 9.01
CA ASP A 69 -10.11 9.98 9.15
C ASP A 69 -8.67 10.26 9.58
N HIS A 70 -8.10 9.43 10.46
CA HIS A 70 -6.68 9.52 10.82
C HIS A 70 -5.78 9.24 9.61
N MET A 71 -6.11 8.22 8.82
CA MET A 71 -5.33 7.90 7.61
C MET A 71 -5.40 9.02 6.57
N ILE A 72 -6.57 9.63 6.39
CA ILE A 72 -6.75 10.80 5.51
C ILE A 72 -5.91 11.98 6.02
N TYR A 73 -5.90 12.25 7.33
CA TYR A 73 -5.08 13.31 7.91
C TYR A 73 -3.58 13.09 7.65
N HIS A 74 -3.05 11.90 7.94
CA HIS A 74 -1.65 11.57 7.65
C HIS A 74 -1.35 11.68 6.16
N ALA A 75 -2.24 11.19 5.31
CA ALA A 75 -2.09 11.27 3.87
C ALA A 75 -2.06 12.73 3.37
N GLN A 76 -2.90 13.62 3.91
CA GLN A 76 -2.86 15.06 3.61
C GLN A 76 -1.50 15.67 3.97
N CYS A 77 -0.98 15.35 5.15
CA CYS A 77 0.34 15.84 5.57
C CYS A 77 1.45 15.42 4.58
N VAL A 78 1.41 14.16 4.15
CA VAL A 78 2.39 13.61 3.19
C VAL A 78 2.19 14.20 1.80
N CYS A 79 0.97 14.26 1.28
CA CYS A 79 0.67 14.79 -0.05
C CYS A 79 1.08 16.27 -0.20
N ASN A 80 0.95 17.05 0.86
CA ASN A 80 1.37 18.45 0.88
C ASN A 80 2.91 18.64 0.84
N ALA A 81 3.66 17.60 1.18
CA ALA A 81 5.13 17.65 1.28
C ALA A 81 5.86 17.10 0.06
N VAL A 82 5.20 16.26 -0.74
CA VAL A 82 5.82 15.42 -1.78
C VAL A 82 5.63 16.04 -3.16
N ASP A 83 6.72 16.23 -3.86
CA ASP A 83 6.73 16.76 -5.23
C ASP A 83 6.88 15.67 -6.30
N ARG A 84 7.63 14.59 -6.01
CA ARG A 84 8.03 13.58 -6.99
C ARG A 84 7.44 12.20 -6.75
N ALA A 85 7.56 11.63 -5.55
CA ALA A 85 7.23 10.24 -5.26
C ALA A 85 5.75 9.89 -5.50
N LEU A 86 5.48 8.63 -5.87
CA LEU A 86 4.13 8.08 -5.87
C LEU A 86 3.66 7.87 -4.42
N ILE A 87 2.49 8.37 -4.08
CA ILE A 87 1.93 8.24 -2.73
C ILE A 87 0.89 7.12 -2.72
N VAL A 88 1.12 6.13 -1.86
CA VAL A 88 0.21 5.00 -1.59
C VAL A 88 -0.31 5.14 -0.17
N VAL A 89 -1.61 4.97 0.03
CA VAL A 89 -2.25 5.07 1.36
C VAL A 89 -2.90 3.74 1.73
N ASP A 90 -2.61 3.24 2.92
CA ASP A 90 -3.28 2.06 3.44
C ASP A 90 -4.75 2.35 3.73
N MET A 91 -5.62 1.47 3.25
CA MET A 91 -7.00 1.43 3.71
C MET A 91 -7.02 0.75 5.10
N PRO A 92 -7.48 1.43 6.16
CA PRO A 92 -7.44 0.87 7.50
C PRO A 92 -8.44 -0.27 7.68
N PHE A 93 -8.18 -1.11 8.69
CA PHE A 93 -9.07 -2.22 9.05
C PHE A 93 -10.53 -1.77 9.18
N GLY A 94 -11.46 -2.60 8.67
CA GLY A 94 -12.90 -2.35 8.72
C GLY A 94 -13.45 -1.48 7.58
N THR A 95 -12.58 -0.95 6.70
CA THR A 95 -13.02 -0.05 5.61
C THR A 95 -13.25 -0.74 4.27
N TYR A 96 -12.80 -2.00 4.11
CA TYR A 96 -12.90 -2.72 2.83
C TYR A 96 -13.22 -4.21 2.95
N GLN A 97 -13.15 -4.78 4.17
CA GLN A 97 -13.39 -6.21 4.38
C GLN A 97 -14.88 -6.57 4.37
N GLY A 98 -15.76 -5.61 4.66
CA GLY A 98 -17.20 -5.85 4.80
C GLY A 98 -17.92 -6.08 3.47
N ASN A 99 -17.69 -5.20 2.51
CA ASN A 99 -18.24 -5.29 1.15
C ASN A 99 -17.55 -4.32 0.19
N SER A 100 -17.69 -4.57 -1.11
CA SER A 100 -17.02 -3.81 -2.18
C SER A 100 -17.52 -2.37 -2.33
N ARG A 101 -18.77 -2.06 -1.95
CA ARG A 101 -19.31 -0.69 -1.98
C ARG A 101 -18.64 0.17 -0.91
N GLN A 102 -18.60 -0.32 0.32
CA GLN A 102 -17.91 0.38 1.42
C GLN A 102 -16.43 0.59 1.10
N ALA A 103 -15.78 -0.41 0.50
CA ALA A 103 -14.40 -0.32 0.06
C ALA A 103 -14.19 0.83 -0.93
N LEU A 104 -15.06 0.92 -1.95
CA LEU A 104 -15.02 2.02 -2.91
C LEU A 104 -15.26 3.39 -2.27
N ASP A 105 -16.27 3.51 -1.43
CA ASP A 105 -16.60 4.78 -0.75
C ASP A 105 -15.41 5.25 0.11
N SER A 106 -14.74 4.34 0.83
CA SER A 106 -13.55 4.62 1.63
C SER A 106 -12.34 5.03 0.76
N ALA A 107 -12.10 4.31 -0.34
CA ALA A 107 -11.03 4.64 -1.28
C ALA A 107 -11.25 6.02 -1.93
N ILE A 108 -12.48 6.34 -2.32
CA ILE A 108 -12.84 7.66 -2.87
C ILE A 108 -12.54 8.77 -1.86
N ARG A 109 -12.86 8.57 -0.58
CA ARG A 109 -12.55 9.54 0.47
C ARG A 109 -11.05 9.77 0.58
N ILE A 110 -10.25 8.71 0.64
CA ILE A 110 -8.79 8.84 0.67
C ILE A 110 -8.29 9.67 -0.51
N MET A 111 -8.67 9.30 -1.74
CA MET A 111 -8.20 9.98 -2.94
C MET A 111 -8.61 11.46 -2.99
N LYS A 112 -9.88 11.76 -2.71
CA LYS A 112 -10.43 13.12 -2.83
C LYS A 112 -9.99 14.04 -1.70
N GLU A 113 -9.94 13.53 -0.47
CA GLU A 113 -9.70 14.36 0.70
C GLU A 113 -8.21 14.56 0.97
N SER A 114 -7.34 13.60 0.55
CA SER A 114 -5.90 13.71 0.80
C SER A 114 -5.07 14.12 -0.42
N GLY A 115 -5.54 13.84 -1.63
CA GLY A 115 -4.75 13.99 -2.85
C GLY A 115 -3.77 12.85 -3.10
N ALA A 116 -3.93 11.70 -2.43
CA ALA A 116 -3.15 10.48 -2.66
C ALA A 116 -3.28 9.96 -4.10
N HIS A 117 -2.32 9.14 -4.53
CA HIS A 117 -2.27 8.63 -5.91
C HIS A 117 -2.80 7.21 -6.04
N SER A 118 -2.84 6.44 -4.96
CA SER A 118 -3.26 5.03 -4.93
C SER A 118 -3.56 4.58 -3.52
N VAL A 119 -4.21 3.42 -3.39
CA VAL A 119 -4.50 2.79 -2.10
C VAL A 119 -3.85 1.41 -1.99
N LYS A 120 -3.60 0.94 -0.75
CA LYS A 120 -3.13 -0.41 -0.47
C LYS A 120 -4.15 -1.17 0.39
N LEU A 121 -4.37 -2.45 0.07
CA LEU A 121 -5.28 -3.35 0.79
C LEU A 121 -4.56 -4.65 1.14
N GLU A 122 -4.86 -5.18 2.33
CA GLU A 122 -4.33 -6.45 2.82
C GLU A 122 -5.29 -7.60 2.51
N GLY A 123 -4.73 -8.70 1.98
CA GLY A 123 -5.44 -9.92 1.65
C GLY A 123 -5.45 -10.23 0.15
N GLY A 124 -5.82 -11.47 -0.16
CA GLY A 124 -5.93 -11.99 -1.52
C GLY A 124 -7.39 -12.19 -1.93
N ARG A 125 -7.76 -13.47 -2.17
CA ARG A 125 -9.11 -13.85 -2.60
C ARG A 125 -10.24 -13.35 -1.71
N GLU A 126 -9.97 -13.10 -0.45
CA GLU A 126 -10.96 -12.64 0.52
C GLU A 126 -11.42 -11.20 0.25
N VAL A 127 -10.62 -10.40 -0.43
CA VAL A 127 -10.87 -8.98 -0.69
C VAL A 127 -10.82 -8.61 -2.18
N VAL A 128 -10.71 -9.61 -3.07
CA VAL A 128 -10.57 -9.38 -4.51
C VAL A 128 -11.74 -8.59 -5.10
N GLU A 129 -12.96 -8.85 -4.65
CA GLU A 129 -14.15 -8.09 -5.12
C GLU A 129 -14.03 -6.60 -4.78
N SER A 130 -13.55 -6.28 -3.57
CA SER A 130 -13.30 -4.89 -3.16
C SER A 130 -12.21 -4.24 -4.02
N ILE A 131 -11.13 -4.98 -4.32
CA ILE A 131 -10.04 -4.53 -5.18
C ILE A 131 -10.52 -4.26 -6.59
N GLU A 132 -11.25 -5.19 -7.22
CA GLU A 132 -11.80 -5.04 -8.56
C GLU A 132 -12.77 -3.85 -8.65
N ARG A 133 -13.57 -3.64 -7.60
CA ARG A 133 -14.50 -2.51 -7.54
C ARG A 133 -13.79 -1.17 -7.49
N ILE A 134 -12.70 -1.06 -6.72
CA ILE A 134 -11.86 0.14 -6.62
C ILE A 134 -11.13 0.39 -7.94
N LEU A 135 -10.53 -0.64 -8.53
CA LEU A 135 -9.83 -0.56 -9.83
C LEU A 135 -10.77 -0.12 -10.95
N THR A 136 -12.00 -0.66 -11.00
CA THR A 136 -13.03 -0.29 -11.99
C THR A 136 -13.41 1.19 -11.90
N ALA A 137 -13.31 1.80 -10.72
CA ALA A 137 -13.53 3.23 -10.53
C ALA A 137 -12.34 4.11 -10.95
N GLY A 138 -11.23 3.50 -11.41
CA GLY A 138 -10.04 4.20 -11.87
C GLY A 138 -9.02 4.52 -10.76
N ILE A 139 -9.16 3.94 -9.57
CA ILE A 139 -8.22 4.13 -8.46
C ILE A 139 -7.17 3.02 -8.51
N PRO A 140 -5.86 3.32 -8.62
CA PRO A 140 -4.81 2.31 -8.62
C PRO A 140 -4.70 1.61 -7.26
N VAL A 141 -4.51 0.28 -7.28
CA VAL A 141 -4.43 -0.54 -6.07
C VAL A 141 -3.09 -1.27 -5.99
N MET A 142 -2.48 -1.21 -4.80
CA MET A 142 -1.37 -2.08 -4.38
C MET A 142 -1.93 -3.18 -3.49
N GLY A 143 -1.59 -4.44 -3.78
CA GLY A 143 -1.94 -5.58 -2.93
C GLY A 143 -0.94 -5.76 -1.78
N HIS A 144 -1.33 -6.50 -0.74
CA HIS A 144 -0.44 -6.87 0.36
C HIS A 144 -0.73 -8.29 0.83
N LEU A 145 0.27 -9.17 0.72
CA LEU A 145 0.20 -10.60 1.05
C LEU A 145 1.31 -11.00 2.03
N GLY A 146 1.17 -12.18 2.60
CA GLY A 146 2.08 -12.73 3.61
C GLY A 146 1.60 -12.39 5.02
N LEU A 147 2.44 -11.76 5.83
CA LEU A 147 2.00 -11.18 7.09
C LEU A 147 1.21 -9.92 6.81
N THR A 148 -0.05 -9.92 7.14
CA THR A 148 -0.96 -8.77 7.04
C THR A 148 -1.29 -8.28 8.45
N PRO A 149 -0.71 -7.15 8.93
CA PRO A 149 -0.86 -6.67 10.31
C PRO A 149 -2.30 -6.47 10.77
N GLN A 150 -3.21 -6.11 9.86
CA GLN A 150 -4.64 -6.00 10.19
C GLN A 150 -5.28 -7.34 10.61
N SER A 151 -4.66 -8.46 10.24
CA SER A 151 -5.07 -9.81 10.65
C SER A 151 -4.35 -10.34 11.90
N ILE A 152 -3.67 -9.48 12.67
CA ILE A 152 -2.80 -9.90 13.77
C ILE A 152 -3.53 -10.73 14.83
N TYR A 153 -4.77 -10.42 15.14
CA TYR A 153 -5.56 -11.19 16.11
C TYR A 153 -5.92 -12.60 15.58
N LYS A 154 -6.06 -12.77 14.27
CA LYS A 154 -6.23 -14.07 13.63
C LYS A 154 -4.93 -14.89 13.66
N PHE A 155 -3.80 -14.23 13.44
CA PHE A 155 -2.50 -14.90 13.41
C PHE A 155 -1.92 -15.16 14.80
N GLY A 156 -2.22 -14.30 15.77
CA GLY A 156 -1.72 -14.37 17.13
C GLY A 156 -0.23 -14.00 17.31
N THR A 157 0.52 -13.87 16.22
CA THR A 157 1.95 -13.55 16.23
C THR A 157 2.39 -12.81 14.95
N TYR A 158 3.52 -12.09 15.04
CA TYR A 158 4.20 -11.48 13.91
C TYR A 158 5.26 -12.41 13.28
N THR A 159 5.03 -13.72 13.26
CA THR A 159 5.98 -14.70 12.70
C THR A 159 5.93 -14.73 11.16
N VAL A 160 6.98 -15.33 10.57
CA VAL A 160 7.06 -15.54 9.11
C VAL A 160 5.90 -16.43 8.65
N ARG A 161 5.19 -15.98 7.61
CA ARG A 161 4.04 -16.66 7.01
C ARG A 161 4.45 -17.54 5.84
N ALA A 162 3.51 -18.35 5.36
CA ALA A 162 3.67 -19.20 4.17
C ALA A 162 4.92 -20.13 4.25
N ARG A 163 5.17 -20.72 5.43
CA ARG A 163 6.21 -21.74 5.63
C ARG A 163 5.72 -23.12 5.20
N GLU A 164 4.43 -23.39 5.41
CA GLU A 164 3.78 -24.64 5.05
C GLU A 164 3.34 -24.59 3.58
N ASP A 165 3.39 -25.73 2.91
CA ASP A 165 3.14 -25.85 1.46
C ASP A 165 1.75 -25.33 1.05
N GLU A 166 0.71 -25.58 1.85
CA GLU A 166 -0.64 -25.12 1.57
C GLU A 166 -0.76 -23.58 1.62
N GLU A 167 -0.16 -22.95 2.65
CA GLU A 167 -0.16 -21.50 2.78
C GLU A 167 0.70 -20.86 1.67
N ALA A 168 1.83 -21.47 1.32
CA ALA A 168 2.68 -21.02 0.23
C ALA A 168 1.96 -21.10 -1.14
N LYS A 169 1.25 -22.20 -1.40
CA LYS A 169 0.43 -22.37 -2.61
C LYS A 169 -0.68 -21.32 -2.67
N LYS A 170 -1.41 -21.13 -1.56
CA LYS A 170 -2.44 -20.10 -1.48
C LYS A 170 -1.87 -18.70 -1.78
N LEU A 171 -0.72 -18.36 -1.23
CA LEU A 171 -0.07 -17.06 -1.44
C LEU A 171 0.26 -16.83 -2.92
N ILE A 172 0.81 -17.84 -3.61
CA ILE A 172 1.11 -17.78 -5.05
C ILE A 172 -0.18 -17.58 -5.87
N GLU A 173 -1.23 -18.33 -5.54
CA GLU A 173 -2.54 -18.22 -6.22
C GLU A 173 -3.15 -16.82 -6.02
N ASP A 174 -3.09 -16.30 -4.79
CA ASP A 174 -3.60 -14.98 -4.44
C ASP A 174 -2.80 -13.87 -5.15
N ALA A 175 -1.47 -14.00 -5.23
CA ALA A 175 -0.64 -13.03 -5.96
C ALA A 175 -1.01 -12.96 -7.45
N LYS A 176 -1.17 -14.12 -8.10
CA LYS A 176 -1.61 -14.19 -9.50
C LYS A 176 -3.02 -13.62 -9.71
N MET A 177 -3.90 -13.80 -8.72
CA MET A 177 -5.24 -13.25 -8.76
C MET A 177 -5.21 -11.73 -8.67
N LEU A 178 -4.41 -11.16 -7.76
CA LEU A 178 -4.23 -9.71 -7.61
C LEU A 178 -3.60 -9.08 -8.86
N GLU A 179 -2.61 -9.73 -9.46
CA GLU A 179 -2.03 -9.30 -10.74
C GLU A 179 -3.09 -9.29 -11.85
N LYS A 180 -3.86 -10.38 -11.97
CA LYS A 180 -4.94 -10.48 -12.96
C LYS A 180 -6.05 -9.45 -12.74
N ALA A 181 -6.37 -9.12 -11.50
CA ALA A 181 -7.34 -8.07 -11.16
C ALA A 181 -6.86 -6.68 -11.59
N GLY A 182 -5.54 -6.47 -11.72
CA GLY A 182 -4.95 -5.21 -12.18
C GLY A 182 -4.22 -4.43 -11.08
N CYS A 183 -3.88 -5.03 -9.96
CA CYS A 183 -2.99 -4.42 -8.99
C CYS A 183 -1.66 -4.03 -9.64
N PHE A 184 -1.20 -2.79 -9.46
CA PHE A 184 0.04 -2.32 -10.09
C PHE A 184 1.30 -2.81 -9.38
N ALA A 185 1.18 -3.23 -8.12
CA ALA A 185 2.24 -3.79 -7.29
C ALA A 185 1.66 -4.64 -6.16
N ILE A 186 2.49 -5.49 -5.56
CA ILE A 186 2.15 -6.32 -4.41
C ILE A 186 3.29 -6.25 -3.39
N VAL A 187 2.95 -5.98 -2.12
CA VAL A 187 3.86 -6.14 -0.99
C VAL A 187 3.82 -7.60 -0.54
N LEU A 188 4.99 -8.19 -0.33
CA LEU A 188 5.16 -9.53 0.24
C LEU A 188 5.86 -9.39 1.58
N GLU A 189 5.11 -9.40 2.68
CA GLU A 189 5.67 -9.19 4.02
C GLU A 189 5.94 -10.50 4.75
N LYS A 190 7.12 -10.61 5.36
CA LYS A 190 7.54 -11.73 6.22
C LYS A 190 7.19 -13.11 5.66
N ILE A 191 7.61 -13.38 4.43
CA ILE A 191 7.55 -14.70 3.79
C ILE A 191 8.97 -15.25 3.53
N PRO A 192 9.15 -16.57 3.32
CA PRO A 192 10.44 -17.12 2.97
C PRO A 192 10.99 -16.52 1.66
N ALA A 193 12.27 -16.14 1.65
CA ALA A 193 12.90 -15.51 0.48
C ALA A 193 12.84 -16.39 -0.80
N LYS A 194 12.90 -17.72 -0.64
CA LYS A 194 12.73 -18.65 -1.76
C LYS A 194 11.34 -18.58 -2.37
N LEU A 195 10.30 -18.43 -1.53
CA LEU A 195 8.91 -18.27 -1.98
C LEU A 195 8.71 -16.92 -2.67
N ALA A 196 9.28 -15.84 -2.11
CA ALA A 196 9.21 -14.52 -2.72
C ALA A 196 9.78 -14.43 -4.15
N LYS A 197 10.73 -15.32 -4.49
CA LYS A 197 11.29 -15.44 -5.86
C LYS A 197 10.37 -16.21 -6.82
N GLN A 198 9.41 -16.94 -6.32
CA GLN A 198 8.46 -17.72 -7.12
C GLN A 198 7.19 -16.94 -7.42
N VAL A 199 6.91 -15.94 -6.61
CA VAL A 199 5.80 -14.99 -6.75
C VAL A 199 6.20 -13.84 -7.67
#